data_2099e5c321e387ae74e8f511764a5e87
#
_entry.id   2099e5c321e387ae74e8f511764a5e87
#
_cell.length_a   1.000
_cell.length_b   1.000
_cell.length_c   1.000
_cell.angle_alpha   90.00
_cell.angle_beta   90.00
_cell.angle_gamma   90.00
#
_symmetry.space_group_name_H-M   'P 1'
#
loop_
_entity.id
_entity.type
_entity.pdbx_description
1 polymer ?
#
loop_
_entity_poly.entity_id
_entity_poly.type
_entity_poly.pdbx_seq_one_letter_code
_entity_poly.pdbx_strand_id
1 'polypeptide(L)'
;MPRRTYEFVQLDVFTRTPLAGNPLAIFGDARGLSDSEMQALAREMNLSETTFILSRDAATETREGKKVRIFTVSEELPFAGHPTLGTALYLYAIQRAAHRQISDEIALDLKAGKIPVHFTGGSENAGRERVDGQVFGEMRQRDPEFGTILSREDVAAVIGVGVDEIPSEWPVQVISTGLPFAIVPFHSPQTLANLKFSFAQAAQFLEGTGARFFYFLCPKRRESRLEAGARMIFYGGEDPATGSAAGCAASWMVRYGVARSDEQVVIRQGVEINRPSEIYVRAIRKGKQATDVRVGGYAIEIIRGSVTL
;
A
#
# COMPACT_ATOMS: atom_id res chain seq x y z
N MET A 1 -1.29 -31.64 22.81
CA MET A 1 -2.43 -31.21 21.96
C MET A 1 -2.28 -31.88 20.59
N PRO A 2 -3.36 -32.19 19.86
CA PRO A 2 -3.21 -32.69 18.51
C PRO A 2 -2.53 -31.61 17.63
N ARG A 3 -1.63 -32.05 16.77
CA ARG A 3 -0.95 -31.17 15.80
C ARG A 3 -1.99 -30.57 14.85
N ARG A 4 -1.94 -29.25 14.66
CA ARG A 4 -2.82 -28.53 13.72
C ARG A 4 -1.95 -27.94 12.60
N THR A 5 -2.33 -28.16 11.37
CA THR A 5 -1.60 -27.67 10.20
C THR A 5 -2.40 -26.57 9.51
N TYR A 6 -1.73 -25.47 9.19
CA TYR A 6 -2.29 -24.32 8.51
C TYR A 6 -1.52 -24.02 7.24
N GLU A 7 -2.23 -23.97 6.12
CA GLU A 7 -1.66 -23.62 4.82
C GLU A 7 -1.47 -22.11 4.71
N PHE A 8 -0.38 -21.69 4.09
CA PHE A 8 -0.14 -20.30 3.76
C PHE A 8 0.43 -20.13 2.35
N VAL A 9 0.26 -18.95 1.80
CA VAL A 9 0.96 -18.48 0.61
C VAL A 9 1.71 -17.21 0.92
N GLN A 10 2.80 -16.95 0.20
CA GLN A 10 3.44 -15.65 0.20
C GLN A 10 3.31 -15.03 -1.19
N LEU A 11 2.78 -13.84 -1.23
CA LEU A 11 2.70 -13.01 -2.43
C LEU A 11 3.75 -11.90 -2.36
N ASP A 12 4.23 -11.49 -3.53
CA ASP A 12 4.83 -10.19 -3.73
C ASP A 12 3.76 -9.23 -4.28
N VAL A 13 3.42 -8.18 -3.53
CA VAL A 13 2.35 -7.23 -3.85
C VAL A 13 2.93 -5.97 -4.47
N PHE A 14 2.18 -5.31 -5.36
CA PHE A 14 2.60 -4.17 -6.18
C PHE A 14 3.71 -4.50 -7.18
N THR A 15 3.71 -5.72 -7.68
CA THR A 15 4.64 -6.15 -8.72
C THR A 15 4.04 -7.24 -9.59
N ARG A 16 4.63 -7.42 -10.77
CA ARG A 16 4.43 -8.56 -11.68
C ARG A 16 5.65 -9.46 -11.77
N THR A 17 6.73 -9.06 -11.12
CA THR A 17 8.01 -9.75 -11.15
C THR A 17 8.26 -10.44 -9.82
N PRO A 18 8.57 -11.75 -9.79
CA PRO A 18 8.96 -12.44 -8.57
C PRO A 18 10.14 -11.76 -7.87
N LEU A 19 10.16 -11.83 -6.55
CA LEU A 19 11.21 -11.27 -5.68
C LEU A 19 11.33 -9.73 -5.74
N ALA A 20 10.31 -9.07 -6.26
CA ALA A 20 10.13 -7.62 -6.22
C ALA A 20 8.88 -7.29 -5.38
N GLY A 21 8.48 -6.01 -5.29
CA GLY A 21 7.26 -5.65 -4.56
C GLY A 21 7.35 -5.80 -3.04
N ASN A 22 6.20 -5.75 -2.36
CA ASN A 22 6.09 -5.89 -0.91
C ASN A 22 5.60 -7.31 -0.53
N PRO A 23 6.39 -8.10 0.19
CA PRO A 23 6.04 -9.47 0.53
C PRO A 23 4.90 -9.52 1.56
N LEU A 24 3.95 -10.45 1.36
CA LEU A 24 2.80 -10.66 2.22
C LEU A 24 2.56 -12.16 2.42
N ALA A 25 2.54 -12.62 3.67
CA ALA A 25 2.06 -13.95 3.99
C ALA A 25 0.54 -13.94 4.22
N ILE A 26 -0.16 -14.93 3.68
CA ILE A 26 -1.61 -15.09 3.78
C ILE A 26 -1.94 -16.50 4.25
N PHE A 27 -2.52 -16.63 5.43
CA PHE A 27 -3.13 -17.86 5.92
C PHE A 27 -4.56 -17.93 5.37
N GLY A 28 -4.78 -18.82 4.38
CA GLY A 28 -6.03 -18.90 3.62
C GLY A 28 -7.23 -19.39 4.42
N ASP A 29 -7.00 -20.15 5.48
CA ASP A 29 -7.99 -20.55 6.49
C ASP A 29 -7.33 -20.57 7.87
N ALA A 30 -7.59 -19.53 8.64
CA ALA A 30 -7.04 -19.34 9.98
C ALA A 30 -8.01 -19.70 11.09
N ARG A 31 -9.11 -20.41 10.78
CA ARG A 31 -10.08 -20.83 11.80
C ARG A 31 -9.42 -21.73 12.85
N GLY A 32 -9.69 -21.45 14.11
CA GLY A 32 -9.11 -22.18 15.26
C GLY A 32 -7.75 -21.64 15.74
N LEU A 33 -7.15 -20.65 15.07
CA LEU A 33 -6.04 -19.88 15.63
C LEU A 33 -6.55 -18.88 16.66
N SER A 34 -5.88 -18.81 17.81
CA SER A 34 -6.08 -17.73 18.80
C SER A 34 -5.35 -16.46 18.36
N ASP A 35 -5.67 -15.33 19.00
CA ASP A 35 -5.00 -14.05 18.77
C ASP A 35 -3.49 -14.13 19.00
N SER A 36 -3.09 -14.83 20.06
CA SER A 36 -1.68 -15.05 20.41
C SER A 36 -0.93 -15.92 19.37
N GLU A 37 -1.60 -16.92 18.81
CA GLU A 37 -1.04 -17.76 17.74
C GLU A 37 -0.90 -16.98 16.42
N MET A 38 -1.91 -16.17 16.04
CA MET A 38 -1.79 -15.30 14.86
C MET A 38 -0.65 -14.30 15.01
N GLN A 39 -0.50 -13.68 16.19
CA GLN A 39 0.62 -12.78 16.46
C GLN A 39 1.97 -13.51 16.47
N ALA A 40 2.04 -14.73 16.98
CA ALA A 40 3.27 -15.55 16.96
C ALA A 40 3.65 -15.94 15.54
N LEU A 41 2.68 -16.35 14.71
CA LEU A 41 2.89 -16.67 13.30
C LEU A 41 3.33 -15.44 12.50
N ALA A 42 2.76 -14.27 12.74
CA ALA A 42 3.21 -13.04 12.10
C ALA A 42 4.68 -12.71 12.43
N ARG A 43 5.12 -12.96 13.67
CA ARG A 43 6.53 -12.84 14.06
C ARG A 43 7.42 -13.88 13.40
N GLU A 44 6.95 -15.13 13.30
CA GLU A 44 7.69 -16.22 12.65
C GLU A 44 7.89 -15.96 11.16
N MET A 45 6.85 -15.45 10.47
CA MET A 45 6.95 -15.06 9.06
C MET A 45 7.90 -13.89 8.86
N ASN A 46 8.05 -13.02 9.85
CA ASN A 46 8.99 -11.88 9.88
C ASN A 46 8.89 -10.96 8.64
N LEU A 47 7.68 -10.79 8.13
CA LEU A 47 7.36 -9.84 7.06
C LEU A 47 6.76 -8.57 7.63
N SER A 48 6.66 -7.52 6.82
CA SER A 48 6.00 -6.27 7.24
C SER A 48 4.62 -6.54 7.81
N GLU A 49 3.82 -7.37 7.13
CA GLU A 49 2.53 -7.85 7.61
C GLU A 49 2.26 -9.30 7.17
N THR A 50 1.37 -9.92 7.94
CA THR A 50 0.78 -11.23 7.69
C THR A 50 -0.73 -11.13 7.83
N THR A 51 -1.48 -11.75 6.92
CA THR A 51 -2.94 -11.76 6.95
C THR A 51 -3.50 -13.15 7.26
N PHE A 52 -4.63 -13.13 7.98
CA PHE A 52 -5.35 -14.31 8.41
C PHE A 52 -6.80 -14.23 7.96
N ILE A 53 -7.23 -15.14 7.09
CA ILE A 53 -8.61 -15.21 6.61
C ILE A 53 -9.39 -16.12 7.55
N LEU A 54 -10.46 -15.57 8.13
CA LEU A 54 -11.38 -16.29 9.03
C LEU A 54 -12.68 -16.55 8.28
N SER A 55 -12.73 -17.69 7.57
CA SER A 55 -13.91 -18.05 6.76
C SER A 55 -15.17 -18.17 7.61
N ARG A 56 -16.26 -17.60 7.13
CA ARG A 56 -17.60 -17.60 7.73
C ARG A 56 -18.61 -18.28 6.78
N ASP A 57 -19.84 -18.39 7.20
CA ASP A 57 -20.91 -18.86 6.32
C ASP A 57 -21.14 -17.90 5.13
N ALA A 58 -21.62 -18.44 4.02
CA ALA A 58 -21.76 -17.70 2.76
C ALA A 58 -22.69 -16.47 2.87
N ALA A 59 -23.74 -16.53 3.68
CA ALA A 59 -24.68 -15.42 3.85
C ALA A 59 -24.01 -14.24 4.58
N THR A 60 -23.23 -14.51 5.62
CA THR A 60 -22.44 -13.51 6.34
C THR A 60 -21.37 -12.90 5.43
N GLU A 61 -20.62 -13.72 4.68
CA GLU A 61 -19.59 -13.22 3.76
C GLU A 61 -20.16 -12.36 2.62
N THR A 62 -21.36 -12.68 2.12
CA THR A 62 -22.06 -11.86 1.12
C THR A 62 -22.41 -10.48 1.68
N ARG A 63 -22.91 -10.42 2.91
CA ARG A 63 -23.34 -9.17 3.56
C ARG A 63 -22.15 -8.31 4.02
N GLU A 64 -21.17 -8.92 4.67
CA GLU A 64 -20.12 -8.23 5.38
C GLU A 64 -18.78 -8.23 4.65
N GLY A 65 -18.54 -9.15 3.74
CA GLY A 65 -17.26 -9.42 3.09
C GLY A 65 -16.50 -10.57 3.75
N LYS A 66 -15.33 -10.88 3.24
CA LYS A 66 -14.42 -11.89 3.80
C LYS A 66 -13.75 -11.34 5.06
N LYS A 67 -13.87 -12.04 6.19
CA LYS A 67 -13.20 -11.63 7.44
C LYS A 67 -11.71 -11.82 7.34
N VAL A 68 -10.95 -10.74 7.51
CA VAL A 68 -9.49 -10.74 7.44
C VAL A 68 -8.93 -9.96 8.61
N ARG A 69 -7.88 -10.51 9.21
CA ARG A 69 -7.09 -9.83 10.25
C ARG A 69 -5.66 -9.60 9.73
N ILE A 70 -5.07 -8.47 10.08
CA ILE A 70 -3.76 -8.03 9.61
C ILE A 70 -2.84 -7.84 10.82
N PHE A 71 -1.71 -8.51 10.81
CA PHE A 71 -0.73 -8.43 11.89
C PHE A 71 0.63 -8.01 11.35
N THR A 72 1.28 -7.09 12.05
CA THR A 72 2.72 -6.85 11.95
C THR A 72 3.46 -7.84 12.84
N VAL A 73 4.78 -7.76 12.88
CA VAL A 73 5.59 -8.56 13.83
C VAL A 73 5.29 -8.21 15.30
N SER A 74 4.66 -7.07 15.60
CA SER A 74 4.44 -6.55 16.96
C SER A 74 2.98 -6.41 17.36
N GLU A 75 2.07 -6.11 16.44
CA GLU A 75 0.68 -5.79 16.75
C GLU A 75 -0.31 -6.09 15.62
N GLU A 76 -1.60 -6.17 15.96
CA GLU A 76 -2.68 -6.21 14.98
C GLU A 76 -3.03 -4.81 14.48
N LEU A 77 -3.06 -4.63 13.15
CA LEU A 77 -3.47 -3.39 12.50
C LEU A 77 -4.96 -3.41 12.13
N PRO A 78 -5.66 -2.27 12.28
CA PRO A 78 -7.03 -2.14 11.81
C PRO A 78 -7.16 -2.15 10.28
N PHE A 79 -6.11 -1.71 9.58
CA PHE A 79 -6.00 -1.61 8.13
C PHE A 79 -4.54 -1.47 7.69
N ALA A 80 -4.19 -2.07 6.56
CA ALA A 80 -2.94 -1.80 5.85
C ALA A 80 -3.16 -1.98 4.33
N GLY A 81 -2.50 -1.16 3.51
CA GLY A 81 -2.80 -1.06 2.08
C GLY A 81 -2.43 -2.32 1.29
N HIS A 82 -1.14 -2.71 1.29
CA HIS A 82 -0.70 -3.87 0.52
C HIS A 82 -1.29 -5.20 1.02
N PRO A 83 -1.50 -5.43 2.35
CA PRO A 83 -2.16 -6.64 2.81
C PRO A 83 -3.61 -6.76 2.36
N THR A 84 -4.34 -5.66 2.33
CA THR A 84 -5.72 -5.62 1.83
C THR A 84 -5.78 -5.97 0.35
N LEU A 85 -4.96 -5.30 -0.48
CA LEU A 85 -4.90 -5.56 -1.92
C LEU A 85 -4.43 -6.98 -2.23
N GLY A 86 -3.34 -7.43 -1.61
CA GLY A 86 -2.76 -8.76 -1.82
C GLY A 86 -3.73 -9.88 -1.42
N THR A 87 -4.41 -9.76 -0.27
CA THR A 87 -5.40 -10.75 0.18
C THR A 87 -6.60 -10.81 -0.78
N ALA A 88 -7.07 -9.68 -1.27
CA ALA A 88 -8.17 -9.64 -2.23
C ALA A 88 -7.77 -10.27 -3.59
N LEU A 89 -6.56 -9.99 -4.09
CA LEU A 89 -6.02 -10.62 -5.30
C LEU A 89 -5.85 -12.13 -5.15
N TYR A 90 -5.40 -12.61 -3.99
CA TYR A 90 -5.34 -14.03 -3.65
C TYR A 90 -6.73 -14.69 -3.69
N LEU A 91 -7.71 -14.09 -3.05
CA LEU A 91 -9.10 -14.60 -3.04
C LEU A 91 -9.70 -14.61 -4.45
N TYR A 92 -9.43 -13.61 -5.26
CA TYR A 92 -9.84 -13.56 -6.66
C TYR A 92 -9.20 -14.70 -7.47
N ALA A 93 -7.90 -14.95 -7.28
CA ALA A 93 -7.19 -16.04 -7.96
C ALA A 93 -7.76 -17.41 -7.60
N ILE A 94 -8.12 -17.65 -6.33
CA ILE A 94 -8.78 -18.90 -5.88
C ILE A 94 -10.16 -19.08 -6.55
N GLN A 95 -10.99 -18.02 -6.58
CA GLN A 95 -12.30 -18.08 -7.21
C GLN A 95 -12.18 -18.41 -8.71
N ARG A 96 -11.20 -17.80 -9.38
CA ARG A 96 -10.92 -18.05 -10.79
C ARG A 96 -10.46 -19.50 -11.04
N ALA A 97 -9.55 -20.01 -10.22
CA ALA A 97 -9.07 -21.39 -10.32
C ALA A 97 -10.18 -22.42 -10.11
N ALA A 98 -11.16 -22.11 -9.24
CA ALA A 98 -12.30 -22.96 -8.99
C ALA A 98 -13.43 -22.86 -10.05
N HIS A 99 -13.21 -22.13 -11.16
CA HIS A 99 -14.19 -21.86 -12.21
C HIS A 99 -15.55 -21.35 -11.68
N ARG A 100 -15.53 -20.63 -10.55
CA ARG A 100 -16.72 -20.01 -9.97
C ARG A 100 -17.06 -18.74 -10.74
N GLN A 101 -18.32 -18.30 -10.64
CA GLN A 101 -18.70 -16.97 -11.13
C GLN A 101 -17.81 -15.94 -10.43
N ILE A 102 -17.00 -15.23 -11.20
CA ILE A 102 -16.03 -14.27 -10.70
C ILE A 102 -16.75 -12.94 -10.53
N SER A 103 -16.72 -12.40 -9.31
CA SER A 103 -17.17 -11.04 -9.06
C SER A 103 -16.06 -10.06 -9.43
N ASP A 104 -16.39 -8.95 -10.07
CA ASP A 104 -15.45 -7.86 -10.31
C ASP A 104 -15.09 -7.10 -9.03
N GLU A 105 -15.64 -7.52 -7.88
CA GLU A 105 -15.39 -6.97 -6.57
C GLU A 105 -15.27 -8.08 -5.51
N ILE A 106 -14.27 -7.96 -4.64
CA ILE A 106 -14.19 -8.71 -3.39
C ILE A 106 -14.11 -7.70 -2.24
N ALA A 107 -15.04 -7.81 -1.30
CA ALA A 107 -15.03 -7.01 -0.09
C ALA A 107 -14.35 -7.77 1.06
N LEU A 108 -13.41 -7.11 1.75
CA LEU A 108 -12.79 -7.60 2.97
C LEU A 108 -13.42 -6.91 4.19
N ASP A 109 -13.78 -7.70 5.20
CA ASP A 109 -14.23 -7.23 6.51
C ASP A 109 -13.01 -7.12 7.43
N LEU A 110 -12.46 -5.92 7.52
CA LEU A 110 -11.31 -5.56 8.35
C LEU A 110 -11.78 -4.90 9.65
N LYS A 111 -10.87 -4.75 10.62
CA LYS A 111 -11.15 -4.02 11.86
C LYS A 111 -11.53 -2.54 11.61
N ALA A 112 -11.03 -1.95 10.53
CA ALA A 112 -11.37 -0.60 10.08
C ALA A 112 -12.74 -0.51 9.35
N GLY A 113 -13.40 -1.64 9.10
CA GLY A 113 -14.66 -1.76 8.38
C GLY A 113 -14.54 -2.51 7.05
N LYS A 114 -15.63 -2.51 6.28
CA LYS A 114 -15.71 -3.19 5.00
C LYS A 114 -14.97 -2.41 3.91
N ILE A 115 -14.00 -3.05 3.29
CA ILE A 115 -13.16 -2.47 2.22
C ILE A 115 -13.37 -3.25 0.93
N PRO A 116 -14.01 -2.65 -0.08
CA PRO A 116 -14.13 -3.27 -1.40
C PRO A 116 -12.83 -3.11 -2.20
N VAL A 117 -12.45 -4.16 -2.90
CA VAL A 117 -11.37 -4.17 -3.90
C VAL A 117 -12.00 -4.56 -5.23
N HIS A 118 -11.86 -3.68 -6.22
CA HIS A 118 -12.39 -3.90 -7.57
C HIS A 118 -11.29 -4.47 -8.47
N PHE A 119 -11.69 -5.35 -9.39
CA PHE A 119 -10.77 -5.99 -10.33
C PHE A 119 -11.08 -5.57 -11.76
N THR A 120 -10.04 -5.23 -12.52
CA THR A 120 -10.13 -4.95 -13.95
C THR A 120 -9.39 -6.04 -14.72
N GLY A 121 -10.08 -6.66 -15.69
CA GLY A 121 -9.53 -7.74 -16.51
C GLY A 121 -10.43 -8.98 -16.59
N GLY A 122 -11.56 -9.00 -15.89
CA GLY A 122 -12.59 -10.05 -15.96
C GLY A 122 -13.65 -9.83 -17.05
N SER A 123 -14.02 -8.60 -17.37
CA SER A 123 -15.03 -8.24 -18.37
C SER A 123 -14.42 -7.49 -19.56
N GLU A 124 -15.09 -7.57 -20.73
CA GLU A 124 -14.62 -7.18 -22.05
C GLU A 124 -14.36 -5.67 -22.29
N ASN A 125 -14.39 -4.82 -21.26
CA ASN A 125 -14.47 -3.36 -21.41
C ASN A 125 -13.36 -2.56 -20.75
N ALA A 126 -12.11 -3.03 -20.72
CA ALA A 126 -11.02 -2.14 -20.34
C ALA A 126 -9.86 -2.30 -21.32
N GLY A 127 -9.57 -1.24 -22.08
CA GLY A 127 -8.38 -1.11 -22.93
C GLY A 127 -7.06 -1.09 -22.14
N ARG A 128 -6.97 -1.89 -21.08
CA ARG A 128 -5.77 -2.20 -20.31
C ARG A 128 -5.34 -3.59 -20.69
N GLU A 129 -4.20 -3.68 -21.36
CA GLU A 129 -3.58 -4.91 -21.83
C GLU A 129 -3.54 -5.96 -20.71
N ARG A 130 -4.07 -7.15 -21.01
CA ARG A 130 -3.76 -8.37 -20.27
C ARG A 130 -2.29 -8.68 -20.50
N VAL A 131 -1.44 -8.33 -19.56
CA VAL A 131 -0.08 -8.86 -19.55
C VAL A 131 -0.15 -10.17 -18.76
N ASP A 132 0.05 -11.28 -19.43
CA ASP A 132 0.26 -12.64 -18.90
C ASP A 132 -0.82 -13.19 -17.93
N GLY A 133 -2.09 -12.87 -18.12
CA GLY A 133 -3.17 -13.42 -17.31
C GLY A 133 -3.27 -12.88 -15.88
N GLN A 134 -2.44 -11.92 -15.52
CA GLN A 134 -2.46 -11.25 -14.22
C GLN A 134 -3.64 -10.27 -14.11
N VAL A 135 -4.20 -10.18 -12.90
CA VAL A 135 -5.36 -9.33 -12.61
C VAL A 135 -4.91 -8.08 -11.90
N PHE A 136 -5.43 -6.94 -12.33
CA PHE A 136 -5.24 -5.67 -11.64
C PHE A 136 -6.33 -5.49 -10.59
N GLY A 137 -5.92 -5.24 -9.33
CA GLY A 137 -6.83 -4.88 -8.24
C GLY A 137 -6.69 -3.41 -7.89
N GLU A 138 -7.80 -2.75 -7.55
CA GLU A 138 -7.84 -1.36 -7.13
C GLU A 138 -8.77 -1.20 -5.94
N MET A 139 -8.32 -0.54 -4.89
CA MET A 139 -9.14 -0.20 -3.72
C MET A 139 -9.30 1.30 -3.60
N ARG A 140 -10.47 1.75 -3.12
CA ARG A 140 -10.71 3.12 -2.73
C ARG A 140 -10.24 3.33 -1.29
N GLN A 141 -9.49 4.39 -1.07
CA GLN A 141 -9.14 4.87 0.27
C GLN A 141 -10.16 5.92 0.76
N ARG A 142 -10.06 6.29 2.04
CA ARG A 142 -10.84 7.41 2.58
C ARG A 142 -10.48 8.69 1.84
N ASP A 143 -11.42 9.63 1.80
CA ASP A 143 -11.14 10.96 1.28
C ASP A 143 -10.04 11.62 2.15
N PRO A 144 -9.09 12.35 1.52
CA PRO A 144 -7.91 12.82 2.21
C PRO A 144 -8.19 13.98 3.16
N GLU A 145 -7.59 13.95 4.32
CA GLU A 145 -7.48 15.08 5.23
C GLU A 145 -6.13 15.77 4.98
N PHE A 146 -6.17 17.06 4.67
CA PHE A 146 -5.00 17.90 4.46
C PHE A 146 -4.66 18.63 5.74
N GLY A 147 -3.59 18.21 6.39
CA GLY A 147 -3.09 18.78 7.64
C GLY A 147 -2.05 19.88 7.44
N THR A 148 -1.14 19.97 8.40
CA THR A 148 -0.12 21.03 8.52
C THR A 148 0.80 21.09 7.29
N ILE A 149 1.08 22.29 6.82
CA ILE A 149 2.19 22.58 5.89
C ILE A 149 3.45 22.78 6.73
N LEU A 150 4.50 22.02 6.42
CA LEU A 150 5.78 22.06 7.13
C LEU A 150 6.76 23.01 6.42
N SER A 151 7.65 23.66 7.20
CA SER A 151 8.74 24.48 6.63
C SER A 151 9.68 23.62 5.81
N ARG A 152 9.99 24.04 4.59
CA ARG A 152 10.96 23.39 3.70
C ARG A 152 12.35 23.37 4.33
N GLU A 153 12.72 24.48 4.96
CA GLU A 153 14.00 24.72 5.61
C GLU A 153 14.20 23.72 6.76
N ASP A 154 13.19 23.57 7.62
CA ASP A 154 13.25 22.66 8.76
C ASP A 154 13.28 21.20 8.31
N VAL A 155 12.43 20.84 7.32
CA VAL A 155 12.44 19.49 6.76
C VAL A 155 13.78 19.17 6.10
N ALA A 156 14.32 20.07 5.28
CA ALA A 156 15.62 19.90 4.62
C ALA A 156 16.75 19.68 5.64
N ALA A 157 16.77 20.47 6.72
CA ALA A 157 17.73 20.34 7.81
C ALA A 157 17.64 18.99 8.51
N VAL A 158 16.41 18.50 8.81
CA VAL A 158 16.18 17.22 9.50
C VAL A 158 16.58 16.02 8.67
N ILE A 159 16.32 16.05 7.34
CA ILE A 159 16.67 14.96 6.44
C ILE A 159 18.04 15.09 5.79
N GLY A 160 18.78 16.18 6.09
CA GLY A 160 20.17 16.37 5.67
C GLY A 160 20.36 16.65 4.17
N VAL A 161 19.42 17.39 3.54
CA VAL A 161 19.50 17.80 2.14
C VAL A 161 19.55 19.32 2.01
N GLY A 162 20.00 19.82 0.86
CA GLY A 162 19.88 21.24 0.55
C GLY A 162 18.41 21.65 0.40
N VAL A 163 18.03 22.83 0.89
CA VAL A 163 16.66 23.34 0.78
C VAL A 163 16.20 23.45 -0.68
N ASP A 164 17.12 23.71 -1.60
CA ASP A 164 16.84 23.81 -3.05
C ASP A 164 16.48 22.47 -3.69
N GLU A 165 16.73 21.34 -3.02
CA GLU A 165 16.29 20.02 -3.47
C GLU A 165 14.78 19.82 -3.27
N ILE A 166 14.16 20.58 -2.38
CA ILE A 166 12.73 20.59 -2.14
C ILE A 166 12.10 21.74 -2.94
N PRO A 167 11.21 21.48 -3.92
CA PRO A 167 10.59 22.51 -4.75
C PRO A 167 9.87 23.61 -3.94
N SER A 168 10.10 24.89 -4.28
CA SER A 168 9.43 26.00 -3.59
C SER A 168 7.97 26.17 -4.00
N GLU A 169 7.62 25.71 -5.20
CA GLU A 169 6.28 25.77 -5.78
C GLU A 169 5.32 24.71 -5.20
N TRP A 170 5.85 23.70 -4.51
CA TRP A 170 5.06 22.61 -3.93
C TRP A 170 5.30 22.50 -2.41
N PRO A 171 4.24 22.58 -1.60
CA PRO A 171 4.40 22.52 -0.16
C PRO A 171 4.75 21.12 0.32
N VAL A 172 5.60 21.02 1.35
CA VAL A 172 5.66 19.84 2.20
C VAL A 172 4.42 19.85 3.08
N GLN A 173 3.58 18.83 2.97
CA GLN A 173 2.31 18.81 3.71
C GLN A 173 1.97 17.46 4.28
N VAL A 174 1.41 17.48 5.49
CA VAL A 174 0.82 16.30 6.13
C VAL A 174 -0.52 15.98 5.48
N ILE A 175 -0.68 14.74 5.01
CA ILE A 175 -1.93 14.26 4.41
C ILE A 175 -2.24 12.88 4.96
N SER A 176 -3.52 12.62 5.22
CA SER A 176 -4.02 11.35 5.72
C SER A 176 -5.19 10.85 4.88
N THR A 177 -5.10 9.61 4.42
CA THR A 177 -6.25 8.82 3.92
C THR A 177 -6.61 7.70 4.90
N GLY A 178 -6.18 7.86 6.17
CA GLY A 178 -6.33 6.90 7.27
C GLY A 178 -5.07 6.83 8.14
N LEU A 179 -3.88 6.92 7.54
CA LEU A 179 -2.60 7.08 8.24
C LEU A 179 -1.93 8.36 7.72
N PRO A 180 -1.47 9.28 8.59
CA PRO A 180 -0.91 10.56 8.17
C PRO A 180 0.56 10.45 7.78
N PHE A 181 0.89 11.00 6.60
CA PHE A 181 2.26 11.10 6.08
C PHE A 181 2.59 12.57 5.74
N ALA A 182 3.82 12.99 6.04
CA ALA A 182 4.36 14.23 5.50
C ALA A 182 4.90 13.95 4.10
N ILE A 183 4.22 14.45 3.08
CA ILE A 183 4.64 14.31 1.67
C ILE A 183 5.73 15.33 1.39
N VAL A 184 6.93 14.85 1.05
CA VAL A 184 8.11 15.65 0.77
C VAL A 184 8.48 15.50 -0.71
N PRO A 185 8.20 16.51 -1.56
CA PRO A 185 8.59 16.46 -2.96
C PRO A 185 10.09 16.75 -3.14
N PHE A 186 10.70 16.11 -4.16
CA PHE A 186 12.06 16.40 -4.60
C PHE A 186 12.09 16.76 -6.10
N HIS A 187 13.06 17.60 -6.49
CA HIS A 187 13.36 17.86 -7.89
C HIS A 187 14.13 16.71 -8.56
N SER A 188 15.03 16.09 -7.82
CA SER A 188 16.02 15.17 -8.36
C SER A 188 15.79 13.73 -7.92
N PRO A 189 15.70 12.78 -8.88
CA PRO A 189 15.71 11.36 -8.56
C PRO A 189 17.00 10.94 -7.83
N GLN A 190 18.13 11.64 -8.08
CA GLN A 190 19.40 11.34 -7.45
C GLN A 190 19.38 11.71 -5.95
N THR A 191 18.76 12.84 -5.59
CA THR A 191 18.54 13.22 -4.19
C THR A 191 17.69 12.18 -3.48
N LEU A 192 16.60 11.74 -4.11
CA LEU A 192 15.75 10.67 -3.57
C LEU A 192 16.56 9.38 -3.36
N ALA A 193 17.34 8.95 -4.35
CA ALA A 193 18.12 7.70 -4.28
C ALA A 193 19.21 7.75 -3.21
N ASN A 194 19.87 8.91 -3.03
CA ASN A 194 20.96 9.09 -2.08
C ASN A 194 20.50 9.46 -0.66
N LEU A 195 19.17 9.60 -0.45
CA LEU A 195 18.62 10.08 0.82
C LEU A 195 19.02 9.17 1.97
N LYS A 196 19.67 9.78 2.99
CA LYS A 196 20.06 9.13 4.24
C LYS A 196 19.89 10.14 5.37
N PHE A 197 19.14 9.78 6.38
CA PHE A 197 18.91 10.63 7.55
C PHE A 197 18.75 9.80 8.83
N SER A 198 18.83 10.47 9.97
CA SER A 198 18.57 9.87 11.27
C SER A 198 17.07 9.69 11.48
N PHE A 199 16.61 8.46 11.54
CA PHE A 199 15.19 8.18 11.84
C PHE A 199 14.77 8.77 13.20
N ALA A 200 15.64 8.75 14.21
CA ALA A 200 15.32 9.30 15.53
C ALA A 200 15.08 10.83 15.47
N GLN A 201 15.91 11.57 14.72
CA GLN A 201 15.72 13.01 14.52
C GLN A 201 14.45 13.29 13.71
N ALA A 202 14.19 12.50 12.67
CA ALA A 202 12.99 12.60 11.87
C ALA A 202 11.72 12.33 12.70
N ALA A 203 11.72 11.29 13.54
CA ALA A 203 10.62 10.97 14.42
C ALA A 203 10.36 12.10 15.44
N GLN A 204 11.41 12.63 16.06
CA GLN A 204 11.31 13.77 16.98
C GLN A 204 10.74 15.01 16.30
N PHE A 205 11.20 15.32 15.07
CA PHE A 205 10.67 16.45 14.29
C PHE A 205 9.17 16.26 13.96
N LEU A 206 8.76 15.05 13.63
CA LEU A 206 7.36 14.76 13.28
C LEU A 206 6.42 14.79 14.48
N GLU A 207 6.95 14.71 15.73
CA GLU A 207 6.14 14.89 16.94
C GLU A 207 5.45 16.26 16.92
N GLY A 208 4.14 16.28 17.11
CA GLY A 208 3.34 17.51 17.08
C GLY A 208 2.97 18.05 15.69
N THR A 209 3.52 17.49 14.59
CA THR A 209 3.14 17.89 13.22
C THR A 209 1.83 17.23 12.75
N GLY A 210 1.44 16.14 13.39
CA GLY A 210 0.32 15.28 12.99
C GLY A 210 0.72 14.19 11.99
N ALA A 211 1.94 14.18 11.47
CA ALA A 211 2.45 13.11 10.61
C ALA A 211 3.11 11.99 11.43
N ARG A 212 2.95 10.75 10.99
CA ARG A 212 3.64 9.60 11.58
C ARG A 212 4.98 9.33 10.91
N PHE A 213 5.06 9.53 9.58
CA PHE A 213 6.25 9.26 8.78
C PHE A 213 6.39 10.29 7.68
N PHE A 214 7.60 10.44 7.16
CA PHE A 214 7.84 11.06 5.88
C PHE A 214 7.51 10.10 4.74
N TYR A 215 7.00 10.64 3.64
CA TYR A 215 6.92 9.97 2.35
C TYR A 215 7.58 10.85 1.30
N PHE A 216 8.72 10.42 0.83
CA PHE A 216 9.51 11.16 -0.15
C PHE A 216 9.03 10.85 -1.54
N LEU A 217 8.85 11.87 -2.37
CA LEU A 217 8.25 11.75 -3.69
C LEU A 217 9.03 12.58 -4.71
N CYS A 218 9.39 12.00 -5.84
CA CYS A 218 10.01 12.69 -6.97
C CYS A 218 9.15 12.49 -8.23
N PRO A 219 8.15 13.37 -8.49
CA PRO A 219 7.33 13.27 -9.68
C PRO A 219 8.12 13.62 -10.93
N LYS A 220 7.92 12.85 -11.99
CA LYS A 220 8.53 13.10 -13.30
C LYS A 220 7.55 12.81 -14.41
N ARG A 221 7.24 13.82 -15.21
CA ARG A 221 6.44 13.63 -16.43
C ARG A 221 7.34 13.16 -17.57
N ARG A 222 6.97 12.02 -18.14
CA ARG A 222 7.62 11.46 -19.35
C ARG A 222 6.57 11.43 -20.44
N GLU A 223 6.78 12.22 -21.51
CA GLU A 223 5.82 12.37 -22.60
C GLU A 223 4.39 12.66 -22.07
N SER A 224 3.47 11.70 -22.19
CA SER A 224 2.09 11.82 -21.74
C SER A 224 1.83 11.21 -20.36
N ARG A 225 2.78 10.48 -19.75
CA ARG A 225 2.61 9.77 -18.48
C ARG A 225 3.30 10.50 -17.34
N LEU A 226 2.63 10.58 -16.20
CA LEU A 226 3.25 10.97 -14.94
C LEU A 226 3.69 9.71 -14.19
N GLU A 227 4.96 9.66 -13.86
CA GLU A 227 5.55 8.66 -12.96
C GLU A 227 6.14 9.39 -11.76
N ALA A 228 6.32 8.70 -10.66
CA ALA A 228 7.03 9.24 -9.51
C ALA A 228 7.93 8.16 -8.89
N GLY A 229 9.16 8.53 -8.55
CA GLY A 229 9.94 7.76 -7.59
C GLY A 229 9.48 8.06 -6.18
N ALA A 230 9.48 7.08 -5.29
CA ALA A 230 9.16 7.30 -3.89
C ALA A 230 10.01 6.43 -2.96
N ARG A 231 10.18 6.91 -1.71
CA ARG A 231 10.80 6.16 -0.62
C ARG A 231 10.03 6.39 0.68
N MET A 232 9.92 5.34 1.48
CA MET A 232 9.36 5.38 2.84
C MET A 232 10.31 4.67 3.79
N ILE A 233 11.00 5.45 4.61
CA ILE A 233 12.04 4.98 5.52
C ILE A 233 11.55 5.11 6.95
N PHE A 234 11.64 4.03 7.74
CA PHE A 234 11.12 3.94 9.11
C PHE A 234 12.00 3.07 10.00
N TYR A 235 11.96 3.24 11.31
CA TYR A 235 12.55 2.44 12.40
C TYR A 235 13.79 1.58 12.09
N GLY A 236 14.63 1.99 11.16
CA GLY A 236 15.81 1.24 10.74
C GLY A 236 15.62 0.35 9.52
N GLY A 237 14.53 0.55 8.78
CA GLY A 237 14.24 -0.12 7.53
C GLY A 237 13.63 0.80 6.49
N GLU A 238 13.37 0.25 5.33
CA GLU A 238 12.65 0.92 4.24
C GLU A 238 11.54 -0.02 3.74
N ASP A 239 10.33 0.53 3.59
CA ASP A 239 9.19 -0.24 3.09
C ASP A 239 9.25 -0.33 1.56
N PRO A 240 9.15 -1.54 0.99
CA PRO A 240 9.19 -1.73 -0.46
C PRO A 240 8.02 -1.07 -1.21
N ALA A 241 6.85 -0.98 -0.61
CA ALA A 241 5.66 -0.38 -1.21
C ALA A 241 4.62 0.02 -0.16
N THR A 242 4.36 1.32 -0.05
CA THR A 242 3.47 1.88 0.97
C THR A 242 2.18 2.39 0.33
N GLY A 243 1.20 1.52 0.16
CA GLY A 243 -0.08 1.87 -0.49
C GLY A 243 -0.85 2.99 0.21
N SER A 244 -0.79 3.08 1.55
CA SER A 244 -1.43 4.17 2.33
C SER A 244 -0.79 5.53 2.03
N ALA A 245 0.53 5.61 1.98
CA ALA A 245 1.25 6.84 1.63
C ALA A 245 1.07 7.21 0.16
N ALA A 246 1.02 6.22 -0.73
CA ALA A 246 0.79 6.44 -2.15
C ALA A 246 -0.56 7.11 -2.43
N GLY A 247 -1.62 6.78 -1.68
CA GLY A 247 -2.90 7.48 -1.74
C GLY A 247 -2.82 8.93 -1.25
N CYS A 248 -2.07 9.20 -0.18
CA CYS A 248 -1.78 10.56 0.25
C CYS A 248 -1.01 11.34 -0.83
N ALA A 249 -0.01 10.71 -1.47
CA ALA A 249 0.74 11.31 -2.56
C ALA A 249 -0.12 11.60 -3.80
N ALA A 250 -1.05 10.69 -4.16
CA ALA A 250 -2.02 10.93 -5.24
C ALA A 250 -2.87 12.17 -4.96
N SER A 251 -3.37 12.29 -3.74
CA SER A 251 -4.17 13.41 -3.28
C SER A 251 -3.39 14.72 -3.35
N TRP A 252 -2.14 14.69 -2.91
CA TRP A 252 -1.21 15.82 -2.97
C TRP A 252 -0.95 16.23 -4.44
N MET A 253 -0.58 15.28 -5.30
CA MET A 253 -0.28 15.55 -6.70
C MET A 253 -1.47 16.19 -7.43
N VAL A 254 -2.68 15.70 -7.20
CA VAL A 254 -3.89 16.26 -7.82
C VAL A 254 -4.23 17.65 -7.27
N ARG A 255 -4.09 17.85 -5.96
CA ARG A 255 -4.37 19.15 -5.31
C ARG A 255 -3.45 20.24 -5.83
N TYR A 256 -2.16 19.96 -5.95
CA TYR A 256 -1.14 20.92 -6.35
C TYR A 256 -0.85 20.96 -7.86
N GLY A 257 -1.67 20.27 -8.66
CA GLY A 257 -1.60 20.33 -10.14
C GLY A 257 -0.41 19.59 -10.75
N VAL A 258 0.28 18.74 -9.97
CA VAL A 258 1.32 17.84 -10.46
C VAL A 258 0.71 16.75 -11.34
N ALA A 259 -0.42 16.18 -10.90
CA ALA A 259 -1.25 15.26 -11.67
C ALA A 259 -2.56 15.94 -12.08
N ARG A 260 -3.11 15.54 -13.22
CA ARG A 260 -4.47 15.92 -13.63
C ARG A 260 -5.50 15.17 -12.79
N SER A 261 -6.74 15.68 -12.76
CA SER A 261 -7.86 14.97 -12.14
C SER A 261 -8.07 13.62 -12.82
N ASP A 262 -8.16 12.54 -12.01
CA ASP A 262 -8.32 11.14 -12.46
C ASP A 262 -7.17 10.60 -13.34
N GLU A 263 -6.04 11.30 -13.41
CA GLU A 263 -4.85 10.80 -14.10
C GLU A 263 -4.25 9.63 -13.32
N GLN A 264 -4.05 8.51 -13.99
CA GLN A 264 -3.31 7.40 -13.40
C GLN A 264 -1.82 7.72 -13.35
N VAL A 265 -1.26 7.65 -12.14
CA VAL A 265 0.17 7.81 -11.87
C VAL A 265 0.74 6.48 -11.41
N VAL A 266 1.93 6.15 -11.87
CA VAL A 266 2.70 4.99 -11.38
C VAL A 266 3.77 5.49 -10.43
N ILE A 267 3.67 5.10 -9.16
CA ILE A 267 4.69 5.36 -8.15
C ILE A 267 5.61 4.16 -8.07
N ARG A 268 6.89 4.38 -8.31
CA ARG A 268 7.97 3.38 -8.17
C ARG A 268 8.64 3.55 -6.83
N GLN A 269 8.54 2.54 -5.96
CA GLN A 269 9.10 2.51 -4.61
C GLN A 269 9.95 1.25 -4.43
N GLY A 270 10.85 1.24 -3.45
CA GLY A 270 11.64 0.06 -3.08
C GLY A 270 12.80 -0.27 -4.02
N VAL A 271 13.12 0.61 -4.98
CA VAL A 271 14.23 0.44 -5.93
C VAL A 271 15.56 0.37 -5.21
N GLU A 272 15.76 1.22 -4.22
CA GLU A 272 17.00 1.36 -3.45
C GLU A 272 17.30 0.16 -2.53
N ILE A 273 16.28 -0.64 -2.24
CA ILE A 273 16.40 -1.87 -1.45
C ILE A 273 16.25 -3.15 -2.27
N ASN A 274 16.38 -3.05 -3.60
CA ASN A 274 16.25 -4.16 -4.54
C ASN A 274 14.89 -4.90 -4.49
N ARG A 275 13.84 -4.18 -4.11
CA ARG A 275 12.44 -4.65 -4.10
C ARG A 275 11.54 -3.70 -4.90
N PRO A 276 11.83 -3.48 -6.22
CA PRO A 276 11.09 -2.50 -7.01
C PRO A 276 9.60 -2.83 -7.05
N SER A 277 8.78 -1.83 -6.74
CA SER A 277 7.32 -1.90 -6.72
C SER A 277 6.71 -0.90 -7.67
N GLU A 278 5.54 -1.20 -8.23
CA GLU A 278 4.70 -0.32 -9.03
C GLU A 278 3.33 -0.15 -8.37
N ILE A 279 3.14 1.00 -7.75
CA ILE A 279 1.87 1.37 -7.11
C ILE A 279 1.12 2.29 -8.06
N TYR A 280 -0.04 1.86 -8.51
CA TYR A 280 -0.90 2.64 -9.40
C TYR A 280 -1.86 3.47 -8.57
N VAL A 281 -1.84 4.78 -8.77
CA VAL A 281 -2.66 5.70 -7.97
C VAL A 281 -3.40 6.70 -8.85
N ARG A 282 -4.56 7.16 -8.39
CA ARG A 282 -5.32 8.27 -8.96
C ARG A 282 -6.21 8.90 -7.92
N ALA A 283 -6.59 10.15 -8.14
CA ALA A 283 -7.57 10.87 -7.33
C ALA A 283 -8.34 11.86 -8.19
N ILE A 284 -9.55 12.20 -7.80
CA ILE A 284 -10.38 13.21 -8.49
C ILE A 284 -10.23 14.55 -7.79
N ARG A 285 -10.00 15.61 -8.59
CA ARG A 285 -9.97 16.99 -8.09
C ARG A 285 -11.37 17.60 -8.10
N LYS A 286 -11.83 18.07 -6.93
CA LYS A 286 -13.05 18.88 -6.79
C LYS A 286 -12.71 20.23 -6.18
N GLY A 287 -12.53 21.26 -7.03
CA GLY A 287 -12.07 22.57 -6.60
C GLY A 287 -10.66 22.51 -5.98
N LYS A 288 -10.55 22.81 -4.68
CA LYS A 288 -9.29 22.71 -3.91
C LYS A 288 -9.13 21.39 -3.16
N GLN A 289 -10.10 20.48 -3.27
CA GLN A 289 -10.06 19.18 -2.59
C GLN A 289 -9.72 18.05 -3.55
N ALA A 290 -9.11 16.99 -3.03
CA ALA A 290 -9.02 15.70 -3.68
C ALA A 290 -10.04 14.74 -3.07
N THR A 291 -10.59 13.84 -3.86
CA THR A 291 -11.57 12.82 -3.44
C THR A 291 -11.41 11.58 -4.31
N ASP A 292 -12.15 10.52 -4.00
CA ASP A 292 -12.12 9.25 -4.73
C ASP A 292 -10.68 8.76 -4.98
N VAL A 293 -9.91 8.74 -3.89
CA VAL A 293 -8.50 8.30 -3.91
C VAL A 293 -8.46 6.80 -4.13
N ARG A 294 -7.76 6.36 -5.16
CA ARG A 294 -7.64 4.97 -5.52
C ARG A 294 -6.20 4.53 -5.60
N VAL A 295 -5.95 3.34 -5.07
CA VAL A 295 -4.64 2.68 -5.04
C VAL A 295 -4.81 1.26 -5.54
N GLY A 296 -4.02 0.89 -6.52
CA GLY A 296 -4.10 -0.42 -7.15
C GLY A 296 -2.76 -0.97 -7.58
N GLY A 297 -2.78 -2.21 -8.02
CA GLY A 297 -1.59 -2.91 -8.49
C GLY A 297 -1.84 -4.39 -8.77
N TYR A 298 -0.76 -5.09 -8.95
CA TYR A 298 -0.72 -6.52 -9.19
C TYR A 298 -0.09 -7.25 -8.00
N ALA A 299 -0.26 -8.56 -7.95
CA ALA A 299 0.48 -9.42 -7.04
C ALA A 299 0.83 -10.74 -7.72
N ILE A 300 1.92 -11.35 -7.29
CA ILE A 300 2.38 -12.65 -7.77
C ILE A 300 2.67 -13.58 -6.60
N GLU A 301 2.19 -14.83 -6.68
CA GLU A 301 2.51 -15.86 -5.70
C GLU A 301 3.93 -16.39 -5.91
N ILE A 302 4.71 -16.46 -4.84
CA ILE A 302 6.10 -16.91 -4.90
C ILE A 302 6.40 -18.10 -3.99
N ILE A 303 5.65 -18.25 -2.89
CA ILE A 303 5.83 -19.38 -1.95
C ILE A 303 4.45 -19.92 -1.57
N ARG A 304 4.38 -21.24 -1.46
CA ARG A 304 3.25 -21.96 -0.87
C ARG A 304 3.78 -22.99 0.09
N GLY A 305 3.18 -23.08 1.27
CA GLY A 305 3.65 -23.99 2.31
C GLY A 305 2.62 -24.21 3.41
N SER A 306 3.06 -24.88 4.46
CA SER A 306 2.25 -25.11 5.65
C SER A 306 3.05 -24.94 6.92
N VAL A 307 2.36 -24.52 7.99
CA VAL A 307 2.91 -24.43 9.35
C VAL A 307 2.16 -25.41 10.23
N THR A 308 2.87 -26.14 11.07
CA THR A 308 2.29 -27.10 12.04
C THR A 308 2.53 -26.59 13.46
N LEU A 309 1.44 -26.44 14.22
CA LEU A 309 1.41 -26.04 15.63
C LEU A 309 1.07 -27.21 16.56
#